data_53c6120210cdb6d1acd04052f3e6c5ae
#
_entry.id   53c6120210cdb6d1acd04052f3e6c5ae
#
_cell.length_a   1.000
_cell.length_b   1.000
_cell.length_c   1.000
_cell.angle_alpha   90.00
_cell.angle_beta   90.00
_cell.angle_gamma   90.00
#
_symmetry.space_group_name_H-M   'P 1'
#
loop_
_entity.id
_entity.type
_entity.pdbx_description
1 polymer ?
#
loop_
_entity_poly.entity_id
_entity_poly.type
_entity_poly.pdbx_seq_one_letter_code
_entity_poly.pdbx_strand_id
1 'polypeptide(L)'
;MLNFILPFLILILVVVFIHEYGHYYFAKKYGVKITDFSIGFGKEIFGWNDSSGTRWKICWIPLGGYVKFFGDRNVFSQADKEELIKKYDEKERQKLFVLKPLYQRAIIVAAGPIANFLLAILIFFMINVFVGKDFTPPMISEVTKDSPAYVAGLEKNDVILSIDKNEVKSILDVSKFITMSLSLIHI
;
A
#
# COMPACT_ATOMS: atom_id res chain seq x y z
N MET A 1 24.26 -0.65 3.60
CA MET A 1 23.28 0.44 3.36
C MET A 1 22.59 0.30 2.01
N LEU A 2 23.29 0.17 0.89
CA LEU A 2 22.67 0.06 -0.45
C LEU A 2 21.68 -1.12 -0.56
N ASN A 3 21.96 -2.25 0.09
CA ASN A 3 21.12 -3.46 0.09
C ASN A 3 19.75 -3.27 0.76
N PHE A 4 19.54 -2.20 1.53
CA PHE A 4 18.23 -1.86 2.12
C PHE A 4 17.56 -0.72 1.36
N ILE A 5 18.34 0.25 0.88
CA ILE A 5 17.79 1.43 0.18
C ILE A 5 17.18 1.03 -1.15
N LEU A 6 17.85 0.21 -1.94
CA LEU A 6 17.37 -0.18 -3.27
C LEU A 6 16.05 -0.97 -3.24
N PRO A 7 15.88 -2.05 -2.42
CA PRO A 7 14.61 -2.74 -2.28
C PRO A 7 13.49 -1.83 -1.76
N PHE A 8 13.80 -0.93 -0.83
CA PHE A 8 12.84 0.03 -0.29
C PHE A 8 12.33 1.01 -1.36
N LEU A 9 13.23 1.55 -2.20
CA LEU A 9 12.85 2.42 -3.32
C LEU A 9 11.99 1.68 -4.35
N ILE A 10 12.34 0.45 -4.69
CA ILE A 10 11.55 -0.38 -5.60
C ILE A 10 10.16 -0.63 -5.04
N LEU A 11 10.06 -0.97 -3.75
CA LEU A 11 8.78 -1.18 -3.09
C LEU A 11 7.89 0.08 -3.13
N ILE A 12 8.46 1.24 -2.78
CA ILE A 12 7.73 2.52 -2.85
C ILE A 12 7.26 2.80 -4.27
N LEU A 13 8.11 2.62 -5.28
CA LEU A 13 7.73 2.85 -6.67
C LEU A 13 6.56 1.97 -7.11
N VAL A 14 6.55 0.69 -6.73
CA VAL A 14 5.44 -0.23 -7.04
C VAL A 14 4.16 0.20 -6.34
N VAL A 15 4.22 0.49 -5.04
CA VAL A 15 3.06 0.91 -4.24
C VAL A 15 2.47 2.22 -4.77
N VAL A 16 3.32 3.21 -5.06
CA VAL A 16 2.90 4.49 -5.65
C VAL A 16 2.31 4.29 -7.04
N PHE A 17 2.95 3.52 -7.90
CA PHE A 17 2.42 3.24 -9.23
C PHE A 17 1.01 2.64 -9.16
N ILE A 18 0.79 1.63 -8.35
CA ILE A 18 -0.51 0.98 -8.19
C ILE A 18 -1.56 1.94 -7.63
N HIS A 19 -1.16 2.78 -6.66
CA HIS A 19 -2.02 3.82 -6.10
C HIS A 19 -2.51 4.81 -7.16
N GLU A 20 -1.57 5.42 -7.89
CA GLU A 20 -1.88 6.39 -8.95
C GLU A 20 -2.65 5.74 -10.11
N TYR A 21 -2.31 4.49 -10.43
CA TYR A 21 -3.03 3.73 -11.45
C TYR A 21 -4.49 3.47 -11.07
N GLY A 22 -4.78 3.28 -9.78
CA GLY A 22 -6.15 3.20 -9.28
C GLY A 22 -6.97 4.46 -9.62
N HIS A 23 -6.43 5.65 -9.32
CA HIS A 23 -7.04 6.92 -9.67
C HIS A 23 -7.20 7.08 -11.19
N TYR A 24 -6.15 6.80 -11.94
CA TYR A 24 -6.13 6.86 -13.40
C TYR A 24 -7.21 5.98 -14.03
N TYR A 25 -7.29 4.71 -13.62
CA TYR A 25 -8.22 3.75 -14.20
C TYR A 25 -9.68 4.18 -14.03
N PHE A 26 -10.08 4.54 -12.81
CA PHE A 26 -11.46 4.97 -12.57
C PHE A 26 -11.78 6.34 -13.17
N ALA A 27 -10.83 7.26 -13.19
CA ALA A 27 -11.00 8.54 -13.87
C ALA A 27 -11.27 8.33 -15.37
N LYS A 28 -10.49 7.49 -16.03
CA LYS A 28 -10.72 7.12 -17.44
C LYS A 28 -12.07 6.44 -17.64
N LYS A 29 -12.43 5.50 -16.78
CA LYS A 29 -13.72 4.78 -16.83
C LYS A 29 -14.92 5.72 -16.76
N TYR A 30 -14.82 6.79 -15.97
CA TYR A 30 -15.86 7.81 -15.86
C TYR A 30 -15.72 8.96 -16.89
N GLY A 31 -14.83 8.84 -17.86
CA GLY A 31 -14.64 9.84 -18.91
C GLY A 31 -14.03 11.15 -18.40
N VAL A 32 -13.25 11.11 -17.33
CA VAL A 32 -12.42 12.25 -16.91
C VAL A 32 -11.17 12.26 -17.77
N LYS A 33 -10.85 13.43 -18.35
CA LYS A 33 -9.61 13.61 -19.11
C LYS A 33 -8.43 13.81 -18.16
N ILE A 34 -7.38 13.01 -18.36
CA ILE A 34 -6.15 13.07 -17.58
C ILE A 34 -5.07 13.70 -18.46
N THR A 35 -4.39 14.71 -17.95
CA THR A 35 -3.29 15.37 -18.66
C THR A 35 -1.96 14.72 -18.40
N ASP A 36 -1.71 14.37 -17.14
CA ASP A 36 -0.44 13.80 -16.71
C ASP A 36 -0.64 12.63 -15.76
N PHE A 37 0.18 11.59 -15.94
CA PHE A 37 0.40 10.49 -15.01
C PHE A 37 1.89 10.46 -14.68
N SER A 38 2.26 10.68 -13.44
CA SER A 38 3.66 10.78 -13.05
C SER A 38 4.02 9.81 -11.93
N ILE A 39 5.14 9.13 -12.11
CA ILE A 39 5.84 8.40 -11.05
C ILE A 39 7.00 9.27 -10.61
N GLY A 40 6.98 9.71 -9.36
CA GLY A 40 7.94 10.66 -8.83
C GLY A 40 7.55 12.12 -9.05
N PHE A 41 8.37 12.99 -8.49
CA PHE A 41 8.24 14.44 -8.56
C PHE A 41 9.47 15.09 -9.20
N GLY A 42 9.34 16.36 -9.57
CA GLY A 42 10.42 17.17 -10.09
C GLY A 42 10.59 17.06 -11.60
N LYS A 43 11.84 17.15 -12.08
CA LYS A 43 12.14 17.16 -13.51
C LYS A 43 11.87 15.79 -14.13
N GLU A 44 11.20 15.78 -15.30
CA GLU A 44 10.98 14.57 -16.09
C GLU A 44 12.32 14.02 -16.61
N ILE A 45 12.56 12.73 -16.38
CA ILE A 45 13.68 11.98 -16.94
C ILE A 45 13.27 11.34 -18.26
N PHE A 46 12.10 10.70 -18.24
CA PHE A 46 11.55 9.98 -19.38
C PHE A 46 10.03 10.10 -19.40
N GLY A 47 9.45 10.20 -20.59
CA GLY A 47 8.00 10.22 -20.72
C GLY A 47 7.53 10.04 -22.14
N TRP A 48 6.27 9.58 -22.26
CA TRP A 48 5.58 9.39 -23.53
C TRP A 48 4.11 9.79 -23.41
N ASN A 49 3.47 9.98 -24.55
CA ASN A 49 2.03 10.22 -24.59
C ASN A 49 1.31 8.93 -24.96
N ASP A 50 0.24 8.60 -24.23
CA ASP A 50 -0.62 7.50 -24.62
C ASP A 50 -1.60 7.90 -25.74
N SER A 51 -2.33 6.94 -26.29
CA SER A 51 -3.32 7.15 -27.33
C SER A 51 -4.49 8.05 -26.91
N SER A 52 -4.68 8.27 -25.63
CA SER A 52 -5.73 9.16 -25.05
C SER A 52 -5.24 10.57 -24.79
N GLY A 53 -3.98 10.87 -25.07
CA GLY A 53 -3.35 12.16 -24.87
C GLY A 53 -2.89 12.42 -23.43
N THR A 54 -2.79 11.36 -22.59
CA THR A 54 -2.19 11.48 -21.27
C THR A 54 -0.66 11.41 -21.39
N ARG A 55 0.04 12.37 -20.79
CA ARG A 55 1.51 12.34 -20.65
C ARG A 55 1.93 11.47 -19.49
N TRP A 56 2.52 10.32 -19.78
CA TRP A 56 3.15 9.43 -18.79
C TRP A 56 4.57 9.90 -18.53
N LYS A 57 4.95 10.05 -17.25
CA LYS A 57 6.26 10.60 -16.85
C LYS A 57 6.90 9.77 -15.74
N ILE A 58 8.22 9.67 -15.83
CA ILE A 58 9.08 9.21 -14.72
C ILE A 58 9.97 10.39 -14.34
N CYS A 59 9.92 10.81 -13.08
CA CYS A 59 10.60 11.99 -12.57
C CYS A 59 11.77 11.64 -11.64
N TRP A 60 12.62 12.62 -11.39
CA TRP A 60 13.88 12.43 -10.65
C TRP A 60 13.73 11.98 -9.21
N ILE A 61 12.69 12.42 -8.50
CA ILE A 61 12.48 12.13 -7.08
C ILE A 61 11.48 10.97 -6.98
N PRO A 62 11.91 9.73 -6.71
CA PRO A 62 11.05 8.54 -6.74
C PRO A 62 10.20 8.37 -5.46
N LEU A 63 9.86 9.47 -4.79
CA LEU A 63 9.10 9.49 -3.54
C LEU A 63 7.68 10.02 -3.78
N GLY A 64 6.84 9.18 -4.39
CA GLY A 64 5.45 9.54 -4.67
C GLY A 64 5.12 9.56 -6.16
N GLY A 65 3.94 10.07 -6.49
CA GLY A 65 3.43 10.22 -7.85
C GLY A 65 2.24 11.16 -7.86
N TYR A 66 1.63 11.32 -9.03
CA TYR A 66 0.39 12.07 -9.16
C TYR A 66 -0.33 11.79 -10.47
N VAL A 67 -1.65 11.91 -10.41
CA VAL A 67 -2.51 11.99 -11.59
C VAL A 67 -3.06 13.41 -11.67
N LYS A 68 -2.78 14.12 -12.77
CA LYS A 68 -3.31 15.47 -13.01
C LYS A 68 -4.51 15.39 -13.92
N PHE A 69 -5.62 15.95 -13.45
CA PHE A 69 -6.84 16.01 -14.24
C PHE A 69 -6.87 17.25 -15.12
N PHE A 70 -7.58 17.14 -16.22
CA PHE A 70 -7.84 18.26 -17.11
C PHE A 70 -8.60 19.36 -16.37
N GLY A 71 -8.12 20.59 -16.45
CA GLY A 71 -8.69 21.74 -15.77
C GLY A 71 -8.05 22.07 -14.43
N ASP A 72 -7.22 21.21 -13.84
CA ASP A 72 -6.50 21.53 -12.61
C ASP A 72 -5.42 22.59 -12.88
N ARG A 73 -5.33 23.60 -12.00
CA ARG A 73 -4.31 24.66 -12.11
C ARG A 73 -2.90 24.08 -11.95
N ASN A 74 -2.73 23.25 -10.94
CA ASN A 74 -1.49 22.52 -10.69
C ASN A 74 -1.79 21.16 -10.04
N VAL A 75 -0.74 20.38 -9.70
CA VAL A 75 -0.88 19.03 -9.12
C VAL A 75 -1.62 19.02 -7.78
N PHE A 76 -1.56 20.12 -7.03
CA PHE A 76 -2.07 20.21 -5.64
C PHE A 76 -3.28 21.13 -5.49
N SER A 77 -3.73 21.77 -6.56
CA SER A 77 -4.75 22.80 -6.49
C SER A 77 -5.80 22.57 -7.57
N GLN A 78 -7.03 22.33 -7.14
CA GLN A 78 -8.19 22.31 -8.03
C GLN A 78 -8.53 23.74 -8.47
N ALA A 79 -8.93 23.91 -9.71
CA ALA A 79 -9.45 25.18 -10.21
C ALA A 79 -10.86 25.41 -9.65
N ASP A 80 -11.24 26.69 -9.54
CA ASP A 80 -12.57 27.06 -9.11
C ASP A 80 -13.62 26.56 -10.12
N LYS A 81 -14.69 25.97 -9.60
CA LYS A 81 -15.77 25.40 -10.39
C LYS A 81 -16.43 26.43 -11.31
N GLU A 82 -16.63 27.66 -10.82
CA GLU A 82 -17.24 28.73 -11.61
C GLU A 82 -16.34 29.19 -12.74
N GLU A 83 -15.03 29.27 -12.51
CA GLU A 83 -14.05 29.59 -13.53
C GLU A 83 -14.02 28.56 -14.65
N LEU A 84 -14.06 27.27 -14.28
CA LEU A 84 -14.09 26.18 -15.25
C LEU A 84 -15.36 26.17 -16.11
N ILE A 85 -16.51 26.47 -15.50
CA ILE A 85 -17.77 26.58 -16.23
C ILE A 85 -17.75 27.72 -17.25
N LYS A 86 -17.12 28.83 -16.94
CA LYS A 86 -16.97 29.95 -17.86
C LYS A 86 -15.96 29.70 -18.98
N LYS A 87 -14.93 28.92 -18.71
CA LYS A 87 -13.78 28.72 -19.59
C LYS A 87 -13.98 27.65 -20.65
N TYR A 88 -14.73 26.57 -20.32
CA TYR A 88 -14.85 25.37 -21.16
C TYR A 88 -16.26 25.22 -21.73
N ASP A 89 -16.36 24.66 -22.93
CA ASP A 89 -17.63 24.32 -23.58
C ASP A 89 -18.31 23.11 -22.91
N GLU A 90 -19.53 22.78 -23.27
CA GLU A 90 -20.32 21.72 -22.64
C GLU A 90 -19.68 20.34 -22.81
N LYS A 91 -19.05 20.05 -23.95
CA LYS A 91 -18.36 18.78 -24.21
C LYS A 91 -17.10 18.63 -23.39
N GLU A 92 -16.38 19.72 -23.17
CA GLU A 92 -15.17 19.74 -22.33
C GLU A 92 -15.51 19.67 -20.85
N ARG A 93 -16.62 20.33 -20.40
CA ARG A 93 -17.10 20.26 -19.02
C ARG A 93 -17.38 18.84 -18.57
N GLN A 94 -17.91 17.98 -19.45
CA GLN A 94 -18.13 16.56 -19.15
C GLN A 94 -16.86 15.78 -18.85
N LYS A 95 -15.68 16.27 -19.24
CA LYS A 95 -14.37 15.65 -19.00
C LYS A 95 -13.67 16.16 -17.74
N LEU A 96 -14.24 17.17 -17.07
CA LEU A 96 -13.66 17.78 -15.87
C LEU A 96 -14.02 16.97 -14.62
N PHE A 97 -13.02 16.59 -13.82
CA PHE A 97 -13.20 15.85 -12.57
C PHE A 97 -14.14 16.60 -11.60
N VAL A 98 -13.94 17.90 -11.42
CA VAL A 98 -14.68 18.74 -10.46
C VAL A 98 -16.18 18.79 -10.77
N LEU A 99 -16.57 18.64 -12.05
CA LEU A 99 -17.96 18.69 -12.50
C LEU A 99 -18.65 17.31 -12.52
N LYS A 100 -17.92 16.23 -12.23
CA LYS A 100 -18.52 14.89 -12.12
C LYS A 100 -19.42 14.76 -10.89
N PRO A 101 -20.44 13.90 -10.94
CA PRO A 101 -21.26 13.56 -9.78
C PRO A 101 -20.41 13.14 -8.57
N LEU A 102 -20.90 13.44 -7.37
CA LEU A 102 -20.16 13.19 -6.12
C LEU A 102 -19.70 11.73 -5.99
N TYR A 103 -20.56 10.76 -6.32
CA TYR A 103 -20.21 9.34 -6.23
C TYR A 103 -19.05 8.95 -7.15
N GLN A 104 -18.97 9.51 -8.38
CA GLN A 104 -17.87 9.25 -9.30
C GLN A 104 -16.56 9.83 -8.75
N ARG A 105 -16.60 11.07 -8.23
CA ARG A 105 -15.44 11.69 -7.59
C ARG A 105 -14.97 10.90 -6.37
N ALA A 106 -15.91 10.46 -5.53
CA ALA A 106 -15.60 9.64 -4.37
C ALA A 106 -14.94 8.31 -4.75
N ILE A 107 -15.46 7.61 -5.78
CA ILE A 107 -14.86 6.37 -6.28
C ILE A 107 -13.46 6.63 -6.84
N ILE A 108 -13.26 7.68 -7.64
CA ILE A 108 -11.94 8.04 -8.20
C ILE A 108 -10.94 8.28 -7.06
N VAL A 109 -11.32 9.06 -6.04
CA VAL A 109 -10.45 9.36 -4.89
C VAL A 109 -10.16 8.11 -4.05
N ALA A 110 -11.15 7.26 -3.82
CA ALA A 110 -10.97 6.03 -3.04
C ALA A 110 -10.19 4.94 -3.80
N ALA A 111 -10.14 5.02 -5.13
CA ALA A 111 -9.55 3.98 -5.97
C ALA A 111 -8.05 3.77 -5.73
N GLY A 112 -7.29 4.81 -5.43
CA GLY A 112 -5.87 4.72 -5.07
C GLY A 112 -5.63 3.86 -3.82
N PRO A 113 -6.17 4.24 -2.66
CA PRO A 113 -6.08 3.43 -1.45
C PRO A 113 -6.61 2.01 -1.62
N ILE A 114 -7.75 1.83 -2.30
CA ILE A 114 -8.33 0.51 -2.55
C ILE A 114 -7.38 -0.35 -3.40
N ALA A 115 -6.74 0.21 -4.42
CA ALA A 115 -5.77 -0.50 -5.25
C ALA A 115 -4.58 -1.01 -4.41
N ASN A 116 -4.09 -0.23 -3.45
CA ASN A 116 -3.04 -0.65 -2.53
C ASN A 116 -3.51 -1.77 -1.57
N PHE A 117 -4.76 -1.71 -1.10
CA PHE A 117 -5.34 -2.82 -0.31
C PHE A 117 -5.39 -4.11 -1.13
N LEU A 118 -5.85 -4.04 -2.38
CA LEU A 118 -5.88 -5.20 -3.27
C LEU A 118 -4.48 -5.74 -3.55
N LEU A 119 -3.50 -4.86 -3.76
CA LEU A 119 -2.10 -5.24 -3.89
C LEU A 119 -1.58 -5.96 -2.65
N ALA A 120 -1.86 -5.45 -1.45
CA ALA A 120 -1.46 -6.10 -0.20
C ALA A 120 -2.08 -7.48 -0.05
N ILE A 121 -3.39 -7.63 -0.31
CA ILE A 121 -4.07 -8.92 -0.30
C ILE A 121 -3.42 -9.89 -1.30
N LEU A 122 -3.14 -9.42 -2.51
CA LEU A 122 -2.49 -10.25 -3.54
C LEU A 122 -1.10 -10.71 -3.09
N ILE A 123 -0.27 -9.80 -2.54
CA ILE A 123 1.07 -10.13 -2.05
C ILE A 123 0.98 -11.17 -0.92
N PHE A 124 0.11 -10.98 0.07
CA PHE A 124 -0.07 -11.95 1.15
C PHE A 124 -0.58 -13.30 0.64
N PHE A 125 -1.50 -13.28 -0.32
CA PHE A 125 -1.96 -14.52 -0.96
C PHE A 125 -0.80 -15.25 -1.64
N MET A 126 0.00 -14.54 -2.44
CA MET A 126 1.15 -15.12 -3.12
C MET A 126 2.19 -15.66 -2.13
N ILE A 127 2.50 -14.93 -1.06
CA ILE A 127 3.41 -15.43 -0.02
C ILE A 127 2.86 -16.72 0.59
N ASN A 128 1.57 -16.78 0.95
CA ASN A 128 0.99 -17.98 1.54
C ASN A 128 0.97 -19.18 0.57
N VAL A 129 0.79 -18.94 -0.74
CA VAL A 129 0.76 -20.00 -1.75
C VAL A 129 2.16 -20.53 -2.07
N PHE A 130 3.15 -19.65 -2.21
CA PHE A 130 4.49 -20.03 -2.69
C PHE A 130 5.49 -20.30 -1.58
N VAL A 131 5.42 -19.55 -0.47
CA VAL A 131 6.33 -19.70 0.67
C VAL A 131 5.71 -20.64 1.73
N GLY A 132 4.38 -20.64 1.83
CA GLY A 132 3.64 -21.40 2.82
C GLY A 132 3.65 -20.73 4.20
N LYS A 133 3.09 -21.43 5.19
CA LYS A 133 3.22 -21.04 6.61
C LYS A 133 4.51 -21.62 7.16
N ASP A 134 5.26 -20.81 7.87
CA ASP A 134 6.39 -21.28 8.64
C ASP A 134 5.87 -22.07 9.86
N PHE A 135 6.06 -23.38 9.80
CA PHE A 135 5.76 -24.32 10.88
C PHE A 135 7.03 -24.67 11.66
N THR A 136 7.96 -23.71 11.82
CA THR A 136 9.13 -23.96 12.68
C THR A 136 8.65 -24.44 14.05
N PRO A 137 9.04 -25.65 14.48
CA PRO A 137 8.63 -26.18 15.77
C PRO A 137 9.02 -25.21 16.89
N PRO A 138 8.17 -25.00 17.89
CA PRO A 138 8.46 -24.10 19.00
C PRO A 138 9.45 -24.75 19.98
N MET A 139 10.69 -24.90 19.53
CA MET A 139 11.77 -25.55 20.27
C MET A 139 12.63 -24.49 20.98
N ILE A 140 12.95 -24.73 22.22
CA ILE A 140 13.79 -23.88 23.05
C ILE A 140 15.25 -24.05 22.63
N SER A 141 15.84 -22.99 22.09
CA SER A 141 17.25 -22.99 21.66
C SER A 141 18.23 -22.82 22.81
N GLU A 142 17.84 -22.03 23.81
CA GLU A 142 18.68 -21.74 24.98
C GLU A 142 17.81 -21.26 26.15
N VAL A 143 18.20 -21.58 27.37
CA VAL A 143 17.59 -21.12 28.63
C VAL A 143 18.66 -20.35 29.42
N THR A 144 18.39 -19.10 29.73
CA THR A 144 19.30 -18.29 30.53
C THR A 144 19.30 -18.78 31.98
N LYS A 145 20.49 -19.02 32.56
CA LYS A 145 20.63 -19.41 33.98
C LYS A 145 19.96 -18.36 34.87
N ASP A 146 19.36 -18.83 35.95
CA ASP A 146 18.64 -18.02 36.94
C ASP A 146 17.42 -17.26 36.42
N SER A 147 16.97 -17.54 35.19
CA SER A 147 15.72 -17.04 34.64
C SER A 147 14.51 -17.76 35.21
N PRO A 148 13.29 -17.16 35.21
CA PRO A 148 12.05 -17.88 35.58
C PRO A 148 11.84 -19.16 34.79
N ALA A 149 12.24 -19.20 33.53
CA ALA A 149 12.18 -20.39 32.67
C ALA A 149 13.10 -21.50 33.17
N TYR A 150 14.32 -21.17 33.60
CA TYR A 150 15.27 -22.09 34.20
C TYR A 150 14.75 -22.64 35.52
N VAL A 151 14.23 -21.80 36.40
CA VAL A 151 13.63 -22.19 37.68
C VAL A 151 12.39 -23.07 37.48
N ALA A 152 11.63 -22.86 36.42
CA ALA A 152 10.50 -23.69 36.03
C ALA A 152 10.88 -25.03 35.41
N GLY A 153 12.19 -25.31 35.22
CA GLY A 153 12.69 -26.58 34.72
C GLY A 153 12.66 -26.74 33.21
N LEU A 154 12.54 -25.61 32.45
CA LEU A 154 12.65 -25.66 30.98
C LEU A 154 14.12 -25.89 30.57
N GLU A 155 14.32 -26.81 29.63
CA GLU A 155 15.63 -27.18 29.14
C GLU A 155 15.80 -26.82 27.63
N LYS A 156 17.05 -26.79 27.20
CA LYS A 156 17.38 -26.65 25.78
C LYS A 156 16.86 -27.89 25.02
N ASN A 157 16.26 -27.61 23.83
CA ASN A 157 15.60 -28.57 22.93
C ASN A 157 14.21 -29.05 23.39
N ASP A 158 13.66 -28.51 24.47
CA ASP A 158 12.24 -28.74 24.79
C ASP A 158 11.36 -28.15 23.69
N VAL A 159 10.27 -28.85 23.39
CA VAL A 159 9.26 -28.38 22.43
C VAL A 159 8.00 -28.00 23.20
N ILE A 160 7.54 -26.76 23.01
CA ILE A 160 6.33 -26.26 23.66
C ILE A 160 5.11 -26.82 22.93
N LEU A 161 4.35 -27.68 23.57
CA LEU A 161 3.18 -28.33 22.98
C LEU A 161 1.90 -27.51 23.18
N SER A 162 1.78 -26.82 24.32
CA SER A 162 0.60 -26.02 24.63
C SER A 162 0.91 -24.87 25.58
N ILE A 163 0.15 -23.78 25.48
CA ILE A 163 0.16 -22.64 26.40
C ILE A 163 -1.30 -22.39 26.79
N ASP A 164 -1.62 -22.38 28.10
CA ASP A 164 -2.97 -22.14 28.62
C ASP A 164 -4.05 -23.00 27.92
N LYS A 165 -3.77 -24.30 27.75
CA LYS A 165 -4.63 -25.28 27.04
C LYS A 165 -4.80 -25.06 25.53
N ASN A 166 -4.13 -24.08 24.96
CA ASN A 166 -4.12 -23.87 23.52
C ASN A 166 -2.93 -24.59 22.90
N GLU A 167 -3.19 -25.42 21.88
CA GLU A 167 -2.16 -26.14 21.14
C GLU A 167 -1.24 -25.16 20.41
N VAL A 168 0.06 -25.37 20.49
CA VAL A 168 1.11 -24.58 19.86
C VAL A 168 1.73 -25.39 18.73
N LYS A 169 1.66 -24.88 17.49
CA LYS A 169 2.19 -25.53 16.29
C LYS A 169 3.42 -24.87 15.72
N SER A 170 3.64 -23.60 16.08
CA SER A 170 4.74 -22.79 15.55
C SER A 170 5.26 -21.82 16.60
N ILE A 171 6.47 -21.29 16.37
CA ILE A 171 7.04 -20.24 17.22
C ILE A 171 6.17 -18.97 17.21
N LEU A 172 5.43 -18.71 16.12
CA LEU A 172 4.49 -17.59 16.03
C LEU A 172 3.31 -17.74 16.98
N ASP A 173 2.83 -18.97 17.20
CA ASP A 173 1.76 -19.26 18.16
C ASP A 173 2.24 -19.00 19.60
N VAL A 174 3.49 -19.37 19.92
CA VAL A 174 4.12 -19.03 21.21
C VAL A 174 4.11 -17.53 21.44
N SER A 175 4.63 -16.77 20.48
CA SER A 175 4.67 -15.30 20.56
C SER A 175 3.28 -14.69 20.73
N LYS A 176 2.30 -15.18 19.96
CA LYS A 176 0.91 -14.73 20.04
C LYS A 176 0.29 -14.98 21.40
N PHE A 177 0.40 -16.21 21.94
CA PHE A 177 -0.22 -16.56 23.23
C PHE A 177 0.44 -15.86 24.40
N ILE A 178 1.77 -15.70 24.38
CA ILE A 178 2.48 -14.93 25.42
C ILE A 178 2.05 -13.46 25.39
N THR A 179 1.97 -12.84 24.21
CA THR A 179 1.54 -11.44 24.08
C THR A 179 0.09 -11.23 24.55
N MET A 180 -0.80 -12.17 24.25
CA MET A 180 -2.19 -12.13 24.72
C MET A 180 -2.28 -12.31 26.24
N SER A 181 -1.50 -13.20 26.82
CA SER A 181 -1.41 -13.43 28.27
C SER A 181 -0.90 -12.20 29.01
N LEU A 182 0.12 -11.55 28.49
CA LEU A 182 0.68 -10.31 29.06
C LEU A 182 -0.32 -9.13 29.00
N SER A 183 -1.18 -9.07 27.97
CA SER A 183 -2.19 -8.01 27.87
C SER A 183 -3.32 -8.13 28.89
N LEU A 184 -3.55 -9.33 29.44
CA LEU A 184 -4.55 -9.58 30.50
C LEU A 184 -4.05 -9.24 31.91
N ILE A 185 -2.74 -9.06 32.10
CA ILE A 185 -2.14 -8.71 33.40
C ILE A 185 -2.22 -7.18 33.69
N HIS A 186 -2.60 -6.38 32.71
CA HIS A 186 -2.72 -4.93 32.82
C HIS A 186 -4.16 -4.41 33.00
N ILE A 187 -5.11 -5.26 33.32
CA ILE A 187 -6.50 -4.86 33.61
C ILE A 187 -6.78 -4.95 35.11
#